data_7218f2b1330de40f683e1e2f50f43778
#
_entry.id   7218f2b1330de40f683e1e2f50f43778
#
_cell.length_a   1.000
_cell.length_b   1.000
_cell.length_c   1.000
_cell.angle_alpha   90.00
_cell.angle_beta   90.00
_cell.angle_gamma   90.00
#
_symmetry.space_group_name_H-M   'P 1'
#
loop_
_entity.id
_entity.type
_entity.pdbx_description
1 polymer ?
#
loop_
_entity_poly.entity_id
_entity_poly.type
_entity_poly.pdbx_seq_one_letter_code
_entity_poly.pdbx_strand_id
1 'polypeptide(L)'
;MFFSRRNLLKGSAASLAATALGSSSTAFAQQSSAPTIRPLTGKMTYEEVRNRAREMMIPRCYVCPECNGRGPCVGQVPGFGGMGASRGFQANYDSLAAVQLNSRVVHSVHVPDTSIDFFGTKISMPVIAAPTGGTTYNMGGKLTEEEFVNAICGGCNKAGTLGAVADGIGDPLLVYEKRLQTLKEHGYKAIVGLKPRLQKDIIERMRLAEEAGIIALTIDLDSAGRAARATKGQTVEPKTFEQLKELVKASKLPLLFKGIMTPDEAELCINAGAAGIVVSNHGGRTLADTPGTAAVLPRIVDKVNGCCFVMVDGTLARGTDVEKYVAMGANCTLAGRHFVRAAHGGLADGVALFANKMKNELAVAMVVLTGAQAVKDINRSMVVIPDYKA
;
A
#
# COMPACT_ATOMS: atom_id res chain seq x y z
N MET A 1 -28.03 -41.11 39.86
CA MET A 1 -28.33 -40.58 41.20
C MET A 1 -28.49 -39.09 41.11
N PHE A 2 -29.72 -38.65 41.29
CA PHE A 2 -30.16 -37.26 41.38
C PHE A 2 -29.65 -36.61 42.66
N PHE A 3 -29.31 -35.34 42.67
CA PHE A 3 -29.70 -34.39 43.72
C PHE A 3 -29.71 -32.94 43.19
N SER A 4 -30.92 -32.41 43.29
CA SER A 4 -31.31 -31.01 43.08
C SER A 4 -31.47 -30.28 44.41
N ARG A 5 -31.44 -28.95 44.40
CA ARG A 5 -32.19 -27.93 45.19
C ARG A 5 -31.31 -26.79 45.65
N ARG A 6 -31.56 -25.58 45.20
CA ARG A 6 -32.61 -24.56 45.50
C ARG A 6 -32.59 -24.03 46.95
N ASN A 7 -32.53 -22.69 46.95
CA ASN A 7 -33.02 -21.71 47.96
C ASN A 7 -32.12 -21.31 49.12
N LEU A 8 -31.85 -20.01 49.26
CA LEU A 8 -32.63 -19.16 50.14
C LEU A 8 -32.34 -17.65 49.91
N LEU A 9 -33.45 -16.92 49.82
CA LEU A 9 -33.60 -15.48 49.85
C LEU A 9 -33.58 -14.95 51.29
N LYS A 10 -33.30 -13.66 51.39
CA LYS A 10 -33.70 -12.62 52.38
C LYS A 10 -32.46 -11.91 52.91
N GLY A 11 -32.27 -10.62 52.79
CA GLY A 11 -33.14 -9.48 52.72
C GLY A 11 -32.60 -8.43 53.69
N SER A 12 -32.34 -7.23 53.22
CA SER A 12 -32.52 -6.03 54.07
C SER A 12 -32.32 -4.78 53.22
N ALA A 13 -33.37 -4.03 53.11
CA ALA A 13 -33.36 -2.65 52.57
C ALA A 13 -32.80 -1.68 53.61
N ALA A 14 -31.99 -0.73 53.18
CA ALA A 14 -31.81 0.53 53.83
C ALA A 14 -31.66 1.61 52.78
N SER A 15 -32.65 2.46 52.70
CA SER A 15 -32.69 3.71 51.98
C SER A 15 -31.81 4.74 52.66
N LEU A 16 -31.08 5.56 51.91
CA LEU A 16 -30.77 6.93 52.32
C LEU A 16 -30.29 7.79 51.11
N ALA A 17 -31.12 8.80 50.88
CA ALA A 17 -30.85 10.14 50.45
C ALA A 17 -29.92 10.42 49.24
N ALA A 18 -30.55 10.96 48.21
CA ALA A 18 -29.96 11.73 47.14
C ALA A 18 -29.27 13.01 47.62
N THR A 19 -28.03 13.20 47.27
CA THR A 19 -27.43 14.53 47.13
C THR A 19 -26.84 14.63 45.74
N ALA A 20 -27.51 15.43 44.93
CA ALA A 20 -27.03 15.82 43.60
C ALA A 20 -25.84 16.76 43.79
N LEU A 21 -24.65 16.33 43.45
CA LEU A 21 -23.52 17.21 43.15
C LEU A 21 -23.19 17.03 41.69
N GLY A 22 -23.50 18.06 40.92
CA GLY A 22 -23.11 18.20 39.53
C GLY A 22 -21.60 18.21 39.41
N SER A 23 -21.04 17.16 38.87
CA SER A 23 -19.69 17.15 38.33
C SER A 23 -19.78 17.25 36.79
N SER A 24 -19.62 18.49 36.31
CA SER A 24 -19.30 18.76 34.92
C SER A 24 -17.99 18.06 34.60
N SER A 25 -18.06 16.86 34.02
CA SER A 25 -16.92 16.20 33.39
C SER A 25 -16.61 16.90 32.07
N THR A 26 -15.85 17.99 32.11
CA THR A 26 -15.08 18.45 30.97
C THR A 26 -14.05 17.38 30.68
N ALA A 27 -14.39 16.46 29.76
CA ALA A 27 -13.42 15.59 29.11
C ALA A 27 -12.46 16.49 28.34
N PHE A 28 -11.34 16.85 28.95
CA PHE A 28 -10.18 17.33 28.23
C PHE A 28 -9.76 16.25 27.27
N ALA A 29 -10.15 16.40 26.00
CA ALA A 29 -9.48 15.75 24.91
C ALA A 29 -8.04 16.27 24.91
N GLN A 30 -7.15 15.58 25.61
CA GLN A 30 -5.72 15.73 25.44
C GLN A 30 -5.40 15.36 24.02
N GLN A 31 -5.37 16.35 23.12
CA GLN A 31 -4.64 16.25 21.88
C GLN A 31 -3.18 16.06 22.27
N SER A 32 -2.75 14.80 22.34
CA SER A 32 -1.34 14.50 22.37
C SER A 32 -0.79 14.93 21.01
N SER A 33 -0.19 16.11 20.95
CA SER A 33 0.63 16.49 19.81
C SER A 33 1.67 15.39 19.63
N ALA A 34 1.62 14.70 18.50
CA ALA A 34 2.67 13.74 18.16
C ALA A 34 4.02 14.47 18.24
N PRO A 35 5.05 13.86 18.81
CA PRO A 35 6.33 14.53 18.95
C PRO A 35 6.83 14.91 17.55
N THR A 36 7.07 16.20 17.34
CA THR A 36 7.63 16.72 16.07
C THR A 36 8.98 16.06 15.85
N ILE A 37 9.07 15.25 14.80
CA ILE A 37 10.31 14.56 14.48
C ILE A 37 11.21 15.55 13.75
N ARG A 38 12.28 15.96 14.41
CA ARG A 38 13.28 16.80 13.77
C ARG A 38 13.89 16.06 12.58
N PRO A 39 14.01 16.72 11.41
CA PRO A 39 14.79 16.18 10.30
C PRO A 39 16.19 15.80 10.78
N LEU A 40 16.73 14.70 10.24
CA LEU A 40 18.12 14.38 10.49
C LEU A 40 18.99 15.47 9.85
N THR A 41 19.89 16.07 10.63
CA THR A 41 20.85 17.07 10.13
C THR A 41 22.09 16.35 9.63
N GLY A 42 22.50 16.65 8.38
CA GLY A 42 23.68 16.06 7.75
C GLY A 42 23.36 15.07 6.63
N LYS A 43 24.39 14.40 6.10
CA LYS A 43 24.24 13.40 5.02
C LYS A 43 23.67 12.10 5.60
N MET A 44 22.36 11.93 5.46
CA MET A 44 21.62 10.78 5.96
C MET A 44 21.98 9.51 5.19
N THR A 45 22.30 8.42 5.89
CA THR A 45 22.44 7.09 5.33
C THR A 45 21.13 6.30 5.40
N TYR A 46 20.95 5.31 4.52
CA TYR A 46 19.75 4.45 4.56
C TYR A 46 19.71 3.59 5.83
N GLU A 47 20.86 3.26 6.42
CA GLU A 47 20.93 2.53 7.68
C GLU A 47 20.41 3.36 8.86
N GLU A 48 20.80 4.64 8.95
CA GLU A 48 20.27 5.58 9.96
C GLU A 48 18.75 5.72 9.83
N VAL A 49 18.25 5.88 8.60
CA VAL A 49 16.79 5.90 8.33
C VAL A 49 16.13 4.62 8.85
N ARG A 50 16.71 3.45 8.61
CA ARG A 50 16.15 2.17 9.10
C ARG A 50 16.17 2.06 10.62
N ASN A 51 17.24 2.48 11.26
CA ASN A 51 17.38 2.42 12.72
C ASN A 51 16.35 3.33 13.38
N ARG A 52 16.22 4.56 12.92
CA ARG A 52 15.20 5.49 13.41
C ARG A 52 13.78 5.00 13.13
N ALA A 53 13.52 4.42 11.94
CA ALA A 53 12.23 3.82 11.65
C ALA A 53 11.86 2.69 12.64
N ARG A 54 12.86 1.90 13.10
CA ARG A 54 12.64 0.86 14.10
C ARG A 54 12.18 1.46 15.44
N GLU A 55 12.83 2.51 15.89
CA GLU A 55 12.46 3.22 17.13
C GLU A 55 11.05 3.81 17.03
N MET A 56 10.71 4.36 15.87
CA MET A 56 9.42 4.99 15.61
C MET A 56 8.25 4.03 15.48
N MET A 57 8.49 2.84 14.94
CA MET A 57 7.41 1.96 14.46
C MET A 57 7.16 0.73 15.35
N ILE A 58 8.03 0.38 16.29
CA ILE A 58 7.78 -0.70 17.25
C ILE A 58 6.57 -0.30 18.14
N PRO A 59 5.62 -1.22 18.40
CA PRO A 59 5.60 -2.63 18.01
C PRO A 59 4.90 -2.92 16.67
N ARG A 60 4.50 -1.92 15.89
CA ARG A 60 3.77 -2.11 14.62
C ARG A 60 4.64 -2.66 13.49
N CYS A 61 5.93 -2.28 13.48
CA CYS A 61 6.93 -2.80 12.55
C CYS A 61 8.31 -2.85 13.23
N TYR A 62 9.00 -3.96 13.10
CA TYR A 62 10.32 -4.17 13.71
C TYR A 62 11.49 -3.85 12.77
N VAL A 63 11.20 -3.39 11.56
CA VAL A 63 12.20 -3.05 10.54
C VAL A 63 13.26 -4.15 10.40
N CYS A 64 12.79 -5.38 10.21
CA CYS A 64 13.66 -6.55 10.08
C CYS A 64 14.67 -6.38 8.94
N PRO A 65 15.84 -7.05 8.98
CA PRO A 65 16.80 -7.06 7.88
C PRO A 65 16.15 -7.46 6.55
N GLU A 66 15.33 -8.51 6.58
CA GLU A 66 14.47 -8.92 5.47
C GLU A 66 12.99 -8.83 5.83
N CYS A 67 12.21 -8.24 4.93
CA CYS A 67 10.77 -8.08 5.09
C CYS A 67 10.02 -9.23 4.41
N ASN A 68 10.09 -10.44 5.00
CA ASN A 68 9.63 -11.70 4.41
C ASN A 68 8.35 -12.28 5.05
N GLY A 69 7.72 -11.58 5.96
CA GLY A 69 6.50 -12.06 6.64
C GLY A 69 6.73 -13.08 7.76
N ARG A 70 8.00 -13.35 8.14
CA ARG A 70 8.38 -14.32 9.19
C ARG A 70 8.89 -13.67 10.48
N GLY A 71 8.89 -12.34 10.54
CA GLY A 71 9.33 -11.58 11.71
C GLY A 71 8.26 -11.45 12.81
N PRO A 72 8.54 -10.70 13.89
CA PRO A 72 7.63 -10.54 15.02
C PRO A 72 6.26 -9.90 14.69
N CYS A 73 6.09 -9.36 13.48
CA CYS A 73 4.83 -8.78 13.02
C CYS A 73 3.83 -9.80 12.44
N VAL A 74 4.13 -11.12 12.49
CA VAL A 74 3.19 -12.17 12.04
C VAL A 74 1.84 -11.99 12.72
N GLY A 75 0.76 -12.00 11.93
CA GLY A 75 -0.61 -11.84 12.41
C GLY A 75 -1.00 -10.42 12.83
N GLN A 76 -0.07 -9.45 12.83
CA GLN A 76 -0.35 -8.09 13.28
C GLN A 76 -1.02 -7.25 12.18
N VAL A 77 -2.33 -7.32 12.12
CA VAL A 77 -3.19 -6.46 11.30
C VAL A 77 -4.34 -5.95 12.18
N PRO A 78 -4.45 -4.65 12.49
CA PRO A 78 -3.65 -3.50 12.02
C PRO A 78 -2.17 -3.58 12.39
N GLY A 79 -1.33 -3.03 11.51
CA GLY A 79 0.13 -3.08 11.58
C GLY A 79 0.72 -3.52 10.24
N PHE A 80 1.99 -3.96 10.24
CA PHE A 80 2.73 -4.27 9.02
C PHE A 80 2.86 -5.77 8.72
N GLY A 81 2.24 -6.63 9.52
CA GLY A 81 2.20 -8.07 9.29
C GLY A 81 1.24 -8.48 8.16
N GLY A 82 1.13 -9.78 7.95
CA GLY A 82 0.06 -10.41 7.17
C GLY A 82 -1.04 -10.95 8.06
N MET A 83 -2.18 -11.33 7.49
CA MET A 83 -3.28 -11.96 8.19
C MET A 83 -2.91 -13.36 8.69
N GLY A 84 -3.47 -13.75 9.85
CA GLY A 84 -3.25 -15.07 10.44
C GLY A 84 -1.76 -15.40 10.62
N ALA A 85 -1.30 -16.49 10.05
CA ALA A 85 0.10 -16.90 10.02
C ALA A 85 0.96 -16.14 8.99
N SER A 86 0.45 -15.07 8.38
CA SER A 86 1.13 -14.26 7.33
C SER A 86 1.49 -15.05 6.06
N ARG A 87 0.84 -16.16 5.76
CA ARG A 87 1.18 -17.01 4.60
C ARG A 87 1.12 -16.26 3.28
N GLY A 88 0.09 -15.44 3.04
CA GLY A 88 0.01 -14.61 1.83
C GLY A 88 1.15 -13.58 1.71
N PHE A 89 1.65 -13.06 2.84
CA PHE A 89 2.82 -12.19 2.84
C PHE A 89 4.10 -12.99 2.52
N GLN A 90 4.27 -14.16 3.14
CA GLN A 90 5.40 -15.05 2.88
C GLN A 90 5.40 -15.52 1.42
N ALA A 91 4.23 -15.86 0.88
CA ALA A 91 4.08 -16.26 -0.52
C ALA A 91 4.52 -15.15 -1.50
N ASN A 92 4.25 -13.87 -1.21
CA ASN A 92 4.77 -12.77 -2.03
C ASN A 92 6.31 -12.75 -2.02
N TYR A 93 6.92 -12.90 -0.85
CA TYR A 93 8.38 -12.91 -0.74
C TYR A 93 8.98 -14.12 -1.46
N ASP A 94 8.48 -15.30 -1.17
CA ASP A 94 9.03 -16.56 -1.68
C ASP A 94 8.87 -16.67 -3.21
N SER A 95 7.70 -16.31 -3.75
CA SER A 95 7.48 -16.36 -5.19
C SER A 95 8.35 -15.36 -5.95
N LEU A 96 8.55 -14.14 -5.43
CA LEU A 96 9.45 -13.17 -6.07
C LEU A 96 10.92 -13.56 -5.92
N ALA A 97 11.31 -14.11 -4.77
CA ALA A 97 12.67 -14.61 -4.55
C ALA A 97 13.02 -15.74 -5.50
N ALA A 98 12.07 -16.61 -5.82
CA ALA A 98 12.25 -17.73 -6.74
C ALA A 98 12.44 -17.32 -8.21
N VAL A 99 11.97 -16.14 -8.63
CA VAL A 99 12.25 -15.58 -9.95
C VAL A 99 13.71 -15.16 -10.01
N GLN A 100 14.45 -15.59 -11.04
CA GLN A 100 15.85 -15.25 -11.22
C GLN A 100 16.04 -14.40 -12.47
N LEU A 101 17.01 -13.45 -12.42
CA LEU A 101 17.40 -12.66 -13.58
C LEU A 101 18.41 -13.42 -14.42
N ASN A 102 18.21 -13.46 -15.74
CA ASN A 102 19.15 -14.03 -16.69
C ASN A 102 20.30 -13.06 -16.92
N SER A 103 21.49 -13.41 -16.46
CA SER A 103 22.68 -12.59 -16.62
C SER A 103 23.11 -12.50 -18.09
N ARG A 104 23.15 -11.27 -18.62
CA ARG A 104 23.64 -10.94 -19.95
C ARG A 104 24.72 -9.85 -19.82
N VAL A 105 25.95 -10.22 -20.09
CA VAL A 105 27.12 -9.34 -19.87
C VAL A 105 27.81 -8.89 -21.16
N VAL A 106 27.31 -9.33 -22.32
CA VAL A 106 27.84 -8.94 -23.63
C VAL A 106 26.84 -7.99 -24.31
N HIS A 107 27.02 -6.71 -24.08
CA HIS A 107 26.19 -5.62 -24.61
C HIS A 107 26.91 -4.26 -24.49
N SER A 108 26.33 -3.19 -25.04
CA SER A 108 26.88 -1.83 -25.05
C SER A 108 26.17 -0.85 -24.09
N VAL A 109 25.30 -1.33 -23.21
CA VAL A 109 24.54 -0.49 -22.30
C VAL A 109 25.45 0.00 -21.17
N HIS A 110 25.52 1.32 -20.97
CA HIS A 110 26.30 1.96 -19.92
C HIS A 110 25.45 2.85 -18.99
N VAL A 111 24.48 3.58 -19.56
CA VAL A 111 23.58 4.47 -18.84
C VAL A 111 22.16 4.19 -19.30
N PRO A 112 21.42 3.33 -18.58
CA PRO A 112 20.06 2.97 -18.95
C PRO A 112 19.07 4.09 -18.57
N ASP A 113 17.99 4.21 -19.34
CA ASP A 113 16.82 5.04 -18.98
C ASP A 113 15.85 4.22 -18.11
N THR A 114 15.82 4.55 -16.83
CA THR A 114 14.91 3.91 -15.87
C THR A 114 13.50 4.53 -15.88
N SER A 115 13.25 5.60 -16.64
CA SER A 115 11.98 6.32 -16.63
C SER A 115 10.88 5.58 -17.39
N ILE A 116 9.63 5.86 -17.00
CA ILE A 116 8.43 5.44 -17.73
C ILE A 116 7.45 6.60 -17.86
N ASP A 117 6.50 6.49 -18.78
CA ASP A 117 5.29 7.29 -18.77
C ASP A 117 4.22 6.61 -17.91
N PHE A 118 3.62 7.36 -17.01
CA PHE A 118 2.50 6.94 -16.18
C PHE A 118 1.32 7.86 -16.45
N PHE A 119 0.44 7.46 -17.34
CA PHE A 119 -0.74 8.23 -17.76
C PHE A 119 -0.42 9.70 -18.10
N GLY A 120 0.57 9.92 -18.96
CA GLY A 120 1.02 11.24 -19.39
C GLY A 120 1.97 11.95 -18.42
N THR A 121 2.33 11.30 -17.31
CA THR A 121 3.31 11.83 -16.35
C THR A 121 4.59 11.01 -16.43
N LYS A 122 5.69 11.63 -16.88
CA LYS A 122 7.01 10.98 -16.85
C LYS A 122 7.46 10.83 -15.40
N ILE A 123 7.76 9.59 -14.99
CA ILE A 123 8.35 9.29 -13.68
C ILE A 123 9.72 8.62 -13.86
N SER A 124 10.61 8.84 -12.89
CA SER A 124 12.03 8.48 -13.00
C SER A 124 12.32 6.98 -12.92
N MET A 125 11.35 6.17 -12.53
CA MET A 125 11.46 4.72 -12.42
C MET A 125 10.05 4.09 -12.33
N PRO A 126 9.86 2.80 -12.69
CA PRO A 126 8.58 2.12 -12.63
C PRO A 126 8.22 1.69 -11.19
N VAL A 127 8.30 2.64 -10.23
CA VAL A 127 7.96 2.41 -8.82
C VAL A 127 7.20 3.59 -8.28
N ILE A 128 6.05 3.34 -7.67
CA ILE A 128 5.21 4.31 -6.97
C ILE A 128 5.05 3.85 -5.52
N ALA A 129 5.06 4.77 -4.55
CA ALA A 129 4.75 4.41 -3.18
C ALA A 129 3.28 3.98 -3.08
N ALA A 130 3.02 2.79 -2.54
CA ALA A 130 1.68 2.22 -2.48
C ALA A 130 0.73 3.05 -1.58
N PRO A 131 -0.56 3.15 -1.94
CA PRO A 131 -1.54 3.84 -1.11
C PRO A 131 -1.60 3.25 0.30
N THR A 132 -1.24 4.05 1.28
CA THR A 132 -1.20 3.63 2.69
C THR A 132 -1.80 4.74 3.56
N GLY A 133 -2.62 4.36 4.52
CA GLY A 133 -3.25 5.28 5.46
C GLY A 133 -3.37 4.69 6.86
N GLY A 134 -3.92 5.49 7.78
CA GLY A 134 -4.12 5.11 9.16
C GLY A 134 -2.84 5.16 9.98
N THR A 135 -2.22 6.34 10.04
CA THR A 135 -1.01 6.59 10.85
C THR A 135 -1.21 6.17 12.29
N THR A 136 -2.40 6.42 12.86
CA THR A 136 -2.74 6.10 14.25
C THR A 136 -2.85 4.61 14.51
N TYR A 137 -3.61 3.88 13.70
CA TYR A 137 -3.92 2.47 13.99
C TYR A 137 -3.01 1.45 13.28
N ASN A 138 -2.43 1.80 12.12
CA ASN A 138 -1.51 0.93 11.41
C ASN A 138 -0.05 1.19 11.76
N MET A 139 0.33 2.45 12.04
CA MET A 139 1.73 2.88 12.07
C MET A 139 2.23 3.29 13.47
N GLY A 140 1.33 3.32 14.45
CA GLY A 140 1.68 3.65 15.84
C GLY A 140 1.54 5.12 16.23
N GLY A 141 1.01 5.98 15.33
CA GLY A 141 0.62 7.36 15.62
C GLY A 141 1.78 8.32 15.91
N LYS A 142 3.00 8.00 15.46
CA LYS A 142 4.17 8.87 15.67
C LYS A 142 4.31 9.99 14.64
N LEU A 143 3.62 9.88 13.52
CA LEU A 143 3.45 10.92 12.52
C LEU A 143 1.99 11.31 12.46
N THR A 144 1.72 12.59 12.30
CA THR A 144 0.40 13.07 11.89
C THR A 144 0.09 12.64 10.46
N GLU A 145 -1.16 12.72 10.03
CA GLU A 145 -1.53 12.42 8.65
C GLU A 145 -0.84 13.38 7.66
N GLU A 146 -0.76 14.66 8.00
CA GLU A 146 -0.09 15.68 7.20
C GLU A 146 1.42 15.40 7.08
N GLU A 147 2.12 15.16 8.19
CA GLU A 147 3.54 14.79 8.18
C GLU A 147 3.80 13.54 7.33
N PHE A 148 2.89 12.56 7.41
CA PHE A 148 3.01 11.34 6.63
C PHE A 148 2.79 11.58 5.13
N VAL A 149 1.79 12.37 4.74
CA VAL A 149 1.56 12.75 3.33
C VAL A 149 2.75 13.54 2.79
N ASN A 150 3.24 14.53 3.54
CA ASN A 150 4.42 15.31 3.19
C ASN A 150 5.67 14.42 3.04
N ALA A 151 5.85 13.45 3.93
CA ALA A 151 6.97 12.52 3.85
C ALA A 151 6.88 11.64 2.59
N ILE A 152 5.74 10.98 2.36
CA ILE A 152 5.58 10.05 1.24
C ILE A 152 5.54 10.80 -0.10
N CYS A 153 4.63 11.74 -0.27
CA CYS A 153 4.44 12.40 -1.57
C CYS A 153 5.56 13.40 -1.86
N GLY A 154 5.97 14.19 -0.89
CA GLY A 154 7.10 15.11 -1.04
C GLY A 154 8.40 14.38 -1.34
N GLY A 155 8.71 13.30 -0.62
CA GLY A 155 9.91 12.51 -0.84
C GLY A 155 9.92 11.78 -2.18
N CYS A 156 8.80 11.19 -2.60
CA CYS A 156 8.66 10.57 -3.92
C CYS A 156 8.84 11.61 -5.04
N ASN A 157 8.19 12.76 -4.93
CA ASN A 157 8.33 13.84 -5.92
C ASN A 157 9.77 14.37 -6.02
N LYS A 158 10.50 14.50 -4.88
CA LYS A 158 11.94 14.80 -4.87
C LYS A 158 12.76 13.79 -5.66
N ALA A 159 12.39 12.52 -5.65
CA ALA A 159 13.06 11.45 -6.40
C ALA A 159 12.56 11.33 -7.85
N GLY A 160 11.60 12.16 -8.26
CA GLY A 160 11.01 12.14 -9.59
C GLY A 160 10.01 11.00 -9.83
N THR A 161 9.45 10.43 -8.76
CA THR A 161 8.36 9.44 -8.83
C THR A 161 7.12 9.92 -8.08
N LEU A 162 6.08 9.07 -7.98
CA LEU A 162 4.82 9.42 -7.34
C LEU A 162 4.70 8.80 -5.95
N GLY A 163 4.14 9.56 -5.03
CA GLY A 163 3.60 9.05 -3.79
C GLY A 163 2.13 8.66 -3.96
N ALA A 164 1.58 8.01 -2.93
CA ALA A 164 0.16 7.75 -2.88
C ALA A 164 -0.41 7.96 -1.49
N VAL A 165 -1.66 8.40 -1.44
CA VAL A 165 -2.46 8.47 -0.24
C VAL A 165 -3.63 7.50 -0.32
N ALA A 166 -4.16 7.07 0.82
CA ALA A 166 -5.34 6.22 0.88
C ALA A 166 -6.45 6.88 1.67
N ASP A 167 -7.70 6.50 1.39
CA ASP A 167 -8.85 6.98 2.17
C ASP A 167 -8.96 6.36 3.57
N GLY A 168 -8.20 5.27 3.83
CA GLY A 168 -8.15 4.60 5.13
C GLY A 168 -9.50 3.97 5.56
N ILE A 169 -9.55 2.64 5.71
CA ILE A 169 -10.81 1.95 6.01
C ILE A 169 -11.44 2.39 7.34
N GLY A 170 -10.62 2.80 8.30
CA GLY A 170 -11.03 3.21 9.63
C GLY A 170 -11.12 4.73 9.81
N ASP A 171 -10.83 5.51 8.77
CA ASP A 171 -10.73 6.97 8.88
C ASP A 171 -12.06 7.65 8.52
N PRO A 172 -12.48 8.69 9.27
CA PRO A 172 -13.56 9.57 8.85
C PRO A 172 -13.24 10.28 7.53
N LEU A 173 -14.27 10.75 6.81
CA LEU A 173 -14.11 11.49 5.56
C LEU A 173 -13.19 12.70 5.73
N LEU A 174 -13.33 13.44 6.82
CA LEU A 174 -12.49 14.61 7.15
C LEU A 174 -10.99 14.31 7.14
N VAL A 175 -10.57 13.11 7.55
CA VAL A 175 -9.15 12.71 7.53
C VAL A 175 -8.67 12.53 6.08
N TYR A 176 -9.52 11.98 5.23
CA TYR A 176 -9.24 11.86 3.81
C TYR A 176 -9.13 13.23 3.13
N GLU A 177 -10.09 14.13 3.41
CA GLU A 177 -10.09 15.52 2.91
C GLU A 177 -8.80 16.26 3.32
N LYS A 178 -8.35 16.13 4.56
CA LYS A 178 -7.08 16.73 5.01
C LYS A 178 -5.87 16.19 4.25
N ARG A 179 -5.83 14.89 3.93
CA ARG A 179 -4.77 14.32 3.09
C ARG A 179 -4.76 14.93 1.70
N LEU A 180 -5.94 15.09 1.09
CA LEU A 180 -6.07 15.73 -0.23
C LEU A 180 -5.70 17.21 -0.19
N GLN A 181 -6.09 17.91 0.87
CA GLN A 181 -5.72 19.30 1.08
C GLN A 181 -4.19 19.46 1.15
N THR A 182 -3.51 18.60 1.89
CA THR A 182 -2.03 18.58 1.96
C THR A 182 -1.40 18.38 0.58
N LEU A 183 -1.93 17.47 -0.25
CA LEU A 183 -1.45 17.28 -1.61
C LEU A 183 -1.58 18.56 -2.44
N LYS A 184 -2.74 19.21 -2.37
CA LYS A 184 -3.06 20.42 -3.14
C LYS A 184 -2.20 21.61 -2.70
N GLU A 185 -2.05 21.83 -1.40
CA GLU A 185 -1.28 22.94 -0.85
C GLU A 185 0.19 22.90 -1.24
N HIS A 186 0.76 21.70 -1.35
CA HIS A 186 2.16 21.51 -1.73
C HIS A 186 2.37 21.21 -3.22
N GLY A 187 1.30 21.11 -4.01
CA GLY A 187 1.37 20.79 -5.43
C GLY A 187 1.97 19.40 -5.72
N TYR A 188 1.80 18.45 -4.82
CA TYR A 188 2.37 17.11 -4.99
C TYR A 188 1.63 16.33 -6.08
N LYS A 189 2.40 15.75 -7.01
CA LYS A 189 1.91 14.73 -7.93
C LYS A 189 1.76 13.41 -7.19
N ALA A 190 0.56 12.85 -7.19
CA ALA A 190 0.24 11.64 -6.43
C ALA A 190 -0.85 10.81 -7.10
N ILE A 191 -1.03 9.59 -6.63
CA ILE A 191 -2.21 8.76 -6.87
C ILE A 191 -2.99 8.57 -5.57
N VAL A 192 -4.26 8.18 -5.68
CA VAL A 192 -5.12 7.93 -4.52
C VAL A 192 -5.68 6.52 -4.56
N GLY A 193 -5.63 5.84 -3.40
CA GLY A 193 -6.25 4.53 -3.20
C GLY A 193 -7.52 4.62 -2.36
N LEU A 194 -8.63 4.15 -2.92
CA LEU A 194 -9.93 4.13 -2.27
C LEU A 194 -10.29 2.71 -1.80
N LYS A 195 -11.06 2.62 -0.73
CA LYS A 195 -11.63 1.35 -0.26
C LYS A 195 -12.94 1.07 -1.00
N PRO A 196 -13.32 -0.22 -1.15
CA PRO A 196 -14.56 -0.60 -1.82
C PRO A 196 -15.78 -0.34 -0.92
N ARG A 197 -16.01 0.93 -0.61
CA ARG A 197 -17.14 1.43 0.18
C ARG A 197 -18.46 1.29 -0.57
N LEU A 198 -19.56 1.76 -0.01
CA LEU A 198 -20.80 1.93 -0.75
C LEU A 198 -20.54 2.78 -2.00
N GLN A 199 -21.22 2.48 -3.08
CA GLN A 199 -20.99 3.09 -4.39
C GLN A 199 -20.94 4.62 -4.34
N LYS A 200 -21.97 5.22 -3.70
CA LYS A 200 -22.05 6.68 -3.51
C LYS A 200 -20.84 7.26 -2.77
N ASP A 201 -20.33 6.54 -1.77
CA ASP A 201 -19.22 7.02 -0.95
C ASP A 201 -17.88 6.95 -1.71
N ILE A 202 -17.75 5.99 -2.64
CA ILE A 202 -16.59 5.93 -3.55
C ILE A 202 -16.64 7.10 -4.53
N ILE A 203 -17.78 7.33 -5.18
CA ILE A 203 -17.95 8.41 -6.17
C ILE A 203 -17.69 9.78 -5.54
N GLU A 204 -18.17 10.01 -4.32
CA GLU A 204 -17.86 11.25 -3.57
C GLU A 204 -16.35 11.43 -3.38
N ARG A 205 -15.66 10.38 -2.95
CA ARG A 205 -14.21 10.42 -2.72
C ARG A 205 -13.41 10.57 -4.01
N MET A 206 -13.88 9.98 -5.10
CA MET A 206 -13.29 10.16 -6.42
C MET A 206 -13.35 11.64 -6.83
N ARG A 207 -14.51 12.30 -6.68
CA ARG A 207 -14.68 13.73 -6.99
C ARG A 207 -13.74 14.61 -6.16
N LEU A 208 -13.63 14.37 -4.86
CA LEU A 208 -12.71 15.10 -3.99
C LEU A 208 -11.24 14.92 -4.42
N ALA A 209 -10.87 13.71 -4.83
CA ALA A 209 -9.52 13.43 -5.33
C ALA A 209 -9.24 14.13 -6.67
N GLU A 210 -10.22 14.16 -7.59
CA GLU A 210 -10.13 14.88 -8.86
C GLU A 210 -9.89 16.38 -8.62
N GLU A 211 -10.63 16.99 -7.67
CA GLU A 211 -10.46 18.39 -7.27
C GLU A 211 -9.09 18.70 -6.65
N ALA A 212 -8.45 17.68 -6.08
CA ALA A 212 -7.09 17.81 -5.55
C ALA A 212 -5.99 17.70 -6.63
N GLY A 213 -6.32 17.42 -7.90
CA GLY A 213 -5.37 17.38 -9.01
C GLY A 213 -4.46 16.15 -9.03
N ILE A 214 -4.93 15.01 -8.56
CA ILE A 214 -4.17 13.76 -8.60
C ILE A 214 -4.07 13.18 -10.02
N ILE A 215 -3.12 12.24 -10.22
CA ILE A 215 -2.84 11.66 -11.55
C ILE A 215 -3.77 10.47 -11.89
N ALA A 216 -4.04 9.59 -10.91
CA ALA A 216 -4.84 8.39 -11.11
C ALA A 216 -5.47 7.90 -9.81
N LEU A 217 -6.50 7.08 -9.93
CA LEU A 217 -7.22 6.46 -8.83
C LEU A 217 -7.00 4.95 -8.81
N THR A 218 -6.90 4.36 -7.64
CA THR A 218 -7.02 2.90 -7.46
C THR A 218 -8.18 2.59 -6.51
N ILE A 219 -8.90 1.49 -6.75
CA ILE A 219 -9.90 0.96 -5.81
C ILE A 219 -9.46 -0.42 -5.34
N ASP A 220 -9.27 -0.57 -4.04
CA ASP A 220 -8.78 -1.80 -3.39
C ASP A 220 -9.91 -2.83 -3.24
N LEU A 221 -10.32 -3.51 -4.32
CA LEU A 221 -11.44 -4.46 -4.33
C LEU A 221 -11.28 -5.58 -3.30
N ASP A 222 -10.05 -6.04 -3.09
CA ASP A 222 -9.68 -7.06 -2.12
C ASP A 222 -9.95 -6.68 -0.65
N SER A 223 -10.16 -5.40 -0.38
CA SER A 223 -10.45 -4.91 0.96
C SER A 223 -11.89 -5.14 1.41
N ALA A 224 -12.77 -5.63 0.55
CA ALA A 224 -14.16 -5.98 0.87
C ALA A 224 -14.26 -7.01 2.01
N GLY A 225 -13.33 -7.96 2.09
CA GLY A 225 -13.25 -8.94 3.17
C GLY A 225 -12.94 -8.36 4.56
N ARG A 226 -12.69 -7.06 4.66
CA ARG A 226 -12.41 -6.36 5.93
C ARG A 226 -13.63 -5.74 6.59
N ALA A 227 -14.83 -6.02 6.12
CA ALA A 227 -16.09 -5.48 6.65
C ALA A 227 -16.21 -5.64 8.18
N ALA A 228 -15.81 -6.78 8.74
CA ALA A 228 -15.81 -7.03 10.19
C ALA A 228 -14.82 -6.15 10.98
N ARG A 229 -13.92 -5.43 10.31
CA ARG A 229 -12.92 -4.53 10.89
C ARG A 229 -13.20 -3.06 10.55
N ALA A 230 -14.23 -2.79 9.76
CA ALA A 230 -14.68 -1.44 9.53
C ALA A 230 -15.09 -0.84 10.88
N THR A 231 -14.56 0.32 11.19
CA THR A 231 -15.02 1.08 12.34
C THR A 231 -16.43 1.58 12.12
N LYS A 232 -17.11 1.94 13.17
CA LYS A 232 -18.53 2.33 13.18
C LYS A 232 -18.93 3.19 11.97
N GLY A 233 -19.89 2.69 11.20
CA GLY A 233 -20.47 3.38 10.05
C GLY A 233 -19.68 3.32 8.75
N GLN A 234 -18.56 2.56 8.70
CA GLN A 234 -17.77 2.42 7.47
C GLN A 234 -17.95 1.02 6.87
N THR A 235 -18.83 0.92 5.90
CA THR A 235 -19.10 -0.34 5.18
C THR A 235 -18.17 -0.46 3.98
N VAL A 236 -17.59 -1.65 3.81
CA VAL A 236 -16.90 -2.09 2.59
C VAL A 236 -17.58 -3.36 2.08
N GLU A 237 -17.70 -3.49 0.77
CA GLU A 237 -18.47 -4.55 0.13
C GLU A 237 -17.80 -5.00 -1.18
N PRO A 238 -17.97 -6.26 -1.62
CA PRO A 238 -17.61 -6.68 -2.96
C PRO A 238 -18.33 -5.84 -4.02
N LYS A 239 -17.72 -5.72 -5.20
CA LYS A 239 -18.31 -4.98 -6.33
C LYS A 239 -18.76 -5.93 -7.43
N THR A 240 -19.95 -5.69 -7.95
CA THR A 240 -20.44 -6.37 -9.14
C THR A 240 -19.82 -5.77 -10.41
N PHE A 241 -19.87 -6.50 -11.52
CA PHE A 241 -19.41 -6.00 -12.80
C PHE A 241 -20.06 -4.67 -13.20
N GLU A 242 -21.37 -4.51 -13.01
CA GLU A 242 -22.07 -3.28 -13.32
C GLU A 242 -21.62 -2.12 -12.42
N GLN A 243 -21.31 -2.40 -11.16
CA GLN A 243 -20.74 -1.39 -10.25
C GLN A 243 -19.33 -0.96 -10.69
N LEU A 244 -18.51 -1.87 -11.22
CA LEU A 244 -17.20 -1.49 -11.78
C LEU A 244 -17.37 -0.55 -12.99
N LYS A 245 -18.29 -0.86 -13.89
CA LYS A 245 -18.62 0.00 -15.04
C LYS A 245 -19.09 1.40 -14.62
N GLU A 246 -19.96 1.44 -13.61
CA GLU A 246 -20.45 2.71 -13.05
C GLU A 246 -19.29 3.56 -12.51
N LEU A 247 -18.36 2.94 -11.76
CA LEU A 247 -17.18 3.64 -11.21
C LEU A 247 -16.26 4.15 -12.31
N VAL A 248 -16.01 3.35 -13.34
CA VAL A 248 -15.23 3.77 -14.51
C VAL A 248 -15.89 4.97 -15.20
N LYS A 249 -17.21 4.91 -15.43
CA LYS A 249 -17.98 6.00 -16.05
C LYS A 249 -17.98 7.28 -15.20
N ALA A 250 -17.98 7.15 -13.88
CA ALA A 250 -17.98 8.29 -12.96
C ALA A 250 -16.60 8.96 -12.83
N SER A 251 -15.50 8.27 -13.15
CA SER A 251 -14.14 8.79 -13.03
C SER A 251 -13.78 9.68 -14.22
N LYS A 252 -13.20 10.85 -13.94
CA LYS A 252 -12.55 11.71 -14.95
C LYS A 252 -11.05 11.40 -15.06
N LEU A 253 -10.51 10.59 -14.17
CA LEU A 253 -9.10 10.21 -14.11
C LEU A 253 -8.92 8.74 -14.49
N PRO A 254 -7.72 8.32 -14.89
CA PRO A 254 -7.41 6.91 -15.03
C PRO A 254 -7.76 6.16 -13.75
N LEU A 255 -8.66 5.17 -13.86
CA LEU A 255 -9.11 4.33 -12.75
C LEU A 255 -8.53 2.92 -12.89
N LEU A 256 -7.86 2.44 -11.84
CA LEU A 256 -7.31 1.10 -11.75
C LEU A 256 -8.01 0.31 -10.66
N PHE A 257 -8.31 -0.96 -10.92
CA PHE A 257 -8.80 -1.87 -9.87
C PHE A 257 -7.66 -2.67 -9.27
N LYS A 258 -7.55 -2.61 -7.95
CA LYS A 258 -6.47 -3.28 -7.19
C LYS A 258 -7.03 -4.45 -6.38
N GLY A 259 -6.21 -5.50 -6.28
CA GLY A 259 -6.58 -6.74 -5.61
C GLY A 259 -6.85 -7.89 -6.60
N ILE A 260 -6.47 -7.70 -7.86
CA ILE A 260 -6.71 -8.67 -8.94
C ILE A 260 -5.64 -9.78 -8.88
N MET A 261 -6.10 -11.02 -8.70
CA MET A 261 -5.22 -12.18 -8.53
C MET A 261 -5.50 -13.30 -9.52
N THR A 262 -6.49 -13.14 -10.40
CA THR A 262 -6.86 -14.16 -11.39
C THR A 262 -7.05 -13.54 -12.79
N PRO A 263 -6.81 -14.30 -13.86
CA PRO A 263 -6.98 -13.82 -15.25
C PRO A 263 -8.41 -13.43 -15.61
N ASP A 264 -9.41 -14.16 -15.10
CA ASP A 264 -10.83 -13.89 -15.33
C ASP A 264 -11.29 -12.57 -14.67
N GLU A 265 -10.84 -12.26 -13.45
CA GLU A 265 -11.10 -10.95 -12.83
C GLU A 265 -10.39 -9.81 -13.57
N ALA A 266 -9.19 -10.04 -14.10
CA ALA A 266 -8.51 -9.06 -14.94
C ALA A 266 -9.34 -8.76 -16.22
N GLU A 267 -9.92 -9.79 -16.86
CA GLU A 267 -10.80 -9.63 -18.02
C GLU A 267 -12.07 -8.83 -17.65
N LEU A 268 -12.68 -9.10 -16.51
CA LEU A 268 -13.83 -8.32 -16.03
C LEU A 268 -13.48 -6.83 -15.84
N CYS A 269 -12.30 -6.53 -15.29
CA CYS A 269 -11.84 -5.15 -15.13
C CYS A 269 -11.62 -4.45 -16.48
N ILE A 270 -11.02 -5.13 -17.46
CA ILE A 270 -10.82 -4.63 -18.82
C ILE A 270 -12.19 -4.35 -19.48
N ASN A 271 -13.12 -5.32 -19.40
CA ASN A 271 -14.46 -5.21 -19.97
C ASN A 271 -15.31 -4.12 -19.29
N ALA A 272 -15.01 -3.78 -18.03
CA ALA A 272 -15.61 -2.63 -17.36
C ALA A 272 -15.04 -1.29 -17.85
N GLY A 273 -13.95 -1.27 -18.62
CA GLY A 273 -13.28 -0.08 -19.15
C GLY A 273 -12.21 0.50 -18.22
N ALA A 274 -11.67 -0.29 -17.30
CA ALA A 274 -10.59 0.16 -16.42
C ALA A 274 -9.35 0.61 -17.21
N ALA A 275 -8.73 1.72 -16.80
CA ALA A 275 -7.45 2.16 -17.37
C ALA A 275 -6.30 1.22 -17.02
N GLY A 276 -6.45 0.44 -15.95
CA GLY A 276 -5.47 -0.55 -15.53
C GLY A 276 -5.94 -1.43 -14.38
N ILE A 277 -5.07 -2.36 -14.01
CA ILE A 277 -5.24 -3.24 -12.85
C ILE A 277 -3.98 -3.23 -11.99
N VAL A 278 -4.15 -3.57 -10.71
CA VAL A 278 -3.02 -3.84 -9.82
C VAL A 278 -3.11 -5.28 -9.34
N VAL A 279 -2.17 -6.11 -9.78
CA VAL A 279 -2.00 -7.48 -9.29
C VAL A 279 -1.50 -7.42 -7.85
N SER A 280 -2.34 -7.79 -6.90
CA SER A 280 -2.11 -7.56 -5.48
C SER A 280 -2.95 -8.47 -4.60
N ASN A 281 -2.33 -9.05 -3.58
CA ASN A 281 -3.03 -9.65 -2.44
C ASN A 281 -2.95 -8.74 -1.19
N HIS A 282 -2.81 -7.42 -1.40
CA HIS A 282 -2.66 -6.41 -0.35
C HIS A 282 -1.47 -6.67 0.58
N GLY A 283 -0.40 -7.28 0.05
CA GLY A 283 0.76 -7.68 0.85
C GLY A 283 0.42 -8.74 1.91
N GLY A 284 -0.58 -9.61 1.64
CA GLY A 284 -1.07 -10.64 2.55
C GLY A 284 -1.87 -10.08 3.73
N ARG A 285 -2.42 -8.86 3.64
CA ARG A 285 -3.11 -8.17 4.74
C ARG A 285 -4.63 -8.30 4.71
N THR A 286 -5.22 -8.81 3.63
CA THR A 286 -6.66 -9.05 3.51
C THR A 286 -7.01 -10.50 3.83
N LEU A 287 -6.32 -11.45 3.22
CA LEU A 287 -6.47 -12.90 3.44
C LEU A 287 -5.11 -13.54 3.73
N ALA A 288 -5.14 -14.64 4.51
CA ALA A 288 -3.94 -15.35 4.91
C ALA A 288 -3.39 -16.25 3.80
N ASP A 289 -4.27 -16.91 3.05
CA ASP A 289 -3.97 -18.08 2.21
C ASP A 289 -4.14 -17.76 0.72
N THR A 290 -3.47 -16.69 0.25
CA THR A 290 -3.41 -16.32 -1.15
C THR A 290 -2.04 -16.64 -1.74
N PRO A 291 -1.95 -16.96 -3.04
CA PRO A 291 -0.66 -17.08 -3.72
C PRO A 291 0.10 -15.75 -3.70
N GLY A 292 1.39 -15.80 -3.95
CA GLY A 292 2.20 -14.59 -4.16
C GLY A 292 1.93 -13.96 -5.52
N THR A 293 2.07 -12.65 -5.60
CA THR A 293 1.79 -11.89 -6.82
C THR A 293 2.70 -12.26 -7.97
N ALA A 294 3.98 -12.58 -7.72
CA ALA A 294 4.90 -13.04 -8.75
C ALA A 294 4.49 -14.39 -9.38
N ALA A 295 3.80 -15.24 -8.61
CA ALA A 295 3.32 -16.54 -9.12
C ALA A 295 2.12 -16.41 -10.08
N VAL A 296 1.31 -15.37 -9.93
CA VAL A 296 0.09 -15.21 -10.76
C VAL A 296 0.26 -14.18 -11.88
N LEU A 297 1.20 -13.24 -11.72
CA LEU A 297 1.40 -12.12 -12.66
C LEU A 297 1.55 -12.55 -14.12
N PRO A 298 2.38 -13.56 -14.49
CA PRO A 298 2.56 -13.91 -15.90
C PRO A 298 1.25 -14.29 -16.59
N ARG A 299 0.40 -15.08 -15.95
CA ARG A 299 -0.89 -15.52 -16.51
C ARG A 299 -1.87 -14.36 -16.65
N ILE A 300 -1.84 -13.42 -15.70
CA ILE A 300 -2.67 -12.21 -15.75
C ILE A 300 -2.21 -11.30 -16.89
N VAL A 301 -0.90 -11.08 -17.03
CA VAL A 301 -0.32 -10.30 -18.13
C VAL A 301 -0.66 -10.91 -19.49
N ASP A 302 -0.56 -12.23 -19.63
CA ASP A 302 -0.93 -12.93 -20.86
C ASP A 302 -2.42 -12.73 -21.20
N LYS A 303 -3.30 -12.74 -20.21
CA LYS A 303 -4.73 -12.47 -20.38
C LYS A 303 -5.01 -11.01 -20.72
N VAL A 304 -4.32 -10.06 -20.09
CA VAL A 304 -4.44 -8.62 -20.35
C VAL A 304 -3.98 -8.26 -21.75
N ASN A 305 -2.91 -8.90 -22.23
CA ASN A 305 -2.37 -8.76 -23.59
C ASN A 305 -2.28 -7.31 -24.08
N GLY A 306 -1.81 -6.40 -23.21
CA GLY A 306 -1.66 -4.97 -23.54
C GLY A 306 -2.94 -4.14 -23.55
N CYS A 307 -4.11 -4.70 -23.24
CA CYS A 307 -5.39 -3.98 -23.25
C CYS A 307 -5.52 -2.91 -22.16
N CYS A 308 -4.75 -3.01 -21.06
CA CYS A 308 -4.74 -2.00 -20.02
C CYS A 308 -3.38 -1.96 -19.31
N PHE A 309 -3.17 -0.94 -18.48
CA PHE A 309 -1.95 -0.77 -17.69
C PHE A 309 -1.91 -1.80 -16.53
N VAL A 310 -0.83 -2.58 -16.43
CA VAL A 310 -0.66 -3.58 -15.38
C VAL A 310 0.33 -3.09 -14.34
N MET A 311 -0.14 -2.89 -13.12
CA MET A 311 0.72 -2.69 -11.96
C MET A 311 0.77 -3.96 -11.11
N VAL A 312 1.78 -4.06 -10.26
CA VAL A 312 1.93 -5.16 -9.30
C VAL A 312 2.53 -4.66 -8.00
N ASP A 313 2.12 -5.27 -6.88
CA ASP A 313 2.81 -5.12 -5.60
C ASP A 313 3.27 -6.48 -5.04
N GLY A 314 3.90 -6.48 -3.87
CA GLY A 314 4.32 -7.67 -3.14
C GLY A 314 5.80 -7.67 -2.82
N THR A 315 6.13 -7.29 -1.58
CA THR A 315 7.46 -7.38 -0.93
C THR A 315 8.64 -6.69 -1.63
N LEU A 316 8.42 -5.74 -2.54
CA LEU A 316 9.50 -5.01 -3.21
C LEU A 316 10.38 -4.25 -2.21
N ALA A 317 11.67 -4.49 -2.29
CA ALA A 317 12.69 -3.89 -1.43
C ALA A 317 13.91 -3.35 -2.18
N ARG A 318 14.12 -3.84 -3.42
CA ARG A 318 15.33 -3.62 -4.22
C ARG A 318 14.97 -3.29 -5.67
N GLY A 319 15.89 -2.63 -6.38
CA GLY A 319 15.72 -2.39 -7.81
C GLY A 319 15.64 -3.67 -8.66
N THR A 320 16.31 -4.74 -8.24
CA THR A 320 16.20 -6.06 -8.88
C THR A 320 14.80 -6.67 -8.75
N ASP A 321 14.08 -6.41 -7.66
CA ASP A 321 12.68 -6.84 -7.51
C ASP A 321 11.77 -6.15 -8.53
N VAL A 322 12.05 -4.86 -8.77
CA VAL A 322 11.34 -4.07 -9.79
C VAL A 322 11.59 -4.66 -11.18
N GLU A 323 12.87 -4.93 -11.52
CA GLU A 323 13.24 -5.49 -12.80
C GLU A 323 12.58 -6.85 -13.06
N LYS A 324 12.52 -7.73 -12.04
CA LYS A 324 11.82 -9.01 -12.13
C LYS A 324 10.34 -8.82 -12.50
N TYR A 325 9.64 -7.93 -11.81
CA TYR A 325 8.23 -7.69 -12.09
C TYR A 325 7.99 -7.07 -13.47
N VAL A 326 8.83 -6.13 -13.89
CA VAL A 326 8.76 -5.57 -15.24
C VAL A 326 9.07 -6.62 -16.29
N ALA A 327 10.08 -7.46 -16.08
CA ALA A 327 10.40 -8.57 -16.98
C ALA A 327 9.27 -9.61 -17.09
N MET A 328 8.49 -9.80 -16.02
CA MET A 328 7.28 -10.63 -16.06
C MET A 328 6.08 -9.94 -16.75
N GLY A 329 6.22 -8.67 -17.15
CA GLY A 329 5.24 -7.94 -17.95
C GLY A 329 4.45 -6.85 -17.21
N ALA A 330 4.81 -6.49 -15.99
CA ALA A 330 4.22 -5.33 -15.32
C ALA A 330 4.75 -4.02 -15.94
N ASN A 331 3.88 -3.03 -16.12
CA ASN A 331 4.27 -1.70 -16.56
C ASN A 331 4.88 -0.87 -15.42
N CYS A 332 4.41 -1.06 -14.19
CA CYS A 332 4.86 -0.34 -13.00
C CYS A 332 4.64 -1.17 -11.73
N THR A 333 5.29 -0.80 -10.65
CA THR A 333 5.18 -1.49 -9.36
C THR A 333 4.74 -0.56 -8.25
N LEU A 334 4.09 -1.13 -7.20
CA LEU A 334 3.78 -0.43 -5.97
C LEU A 334 4.62 -0.98 -4.81
N ALA A 335 5.29 -0.11 -4.08
CA ALA A 335 6.05 -0.49 -2.88
C ALA A 335 5.45 0.18 -1.64
N GLY A 336 5.03 -0.61 -0.65
CA GLY A 336 4.37 -0.08 0.56
C GLY A 336 5.31 0.03 1.75
N ARG A 337 5.57 -1.09 2.40
CA ARG A 337 6.24 -1.17 3.71
C ARG A 337 7.56 -0.41 3.80
N HIS A 338 8.38 -0.47 2.75
CA HIS A 338 9.69 0.19 2.74
C HIS A 338 9.58 1.71 2.63
N PHE A 339 8.65 2.24 1.84
CA PHE A 339 8.38 3.68 1.79
C PHE A 339 7.85 4.20 3.13
N VAL A 340 6.92 3.47 3.78
CA VAL A 340 6.42 3.86 5.09
C VAL A 340 7.53 3.87 6.15
N ARG A 341 8.44 2.90 6.13
CA ARG A 341 9.62 2.89 7.00
C ARG A 341 10.52 4.09 6.73
N ALA A 342 10.76 4.40 5.45
CA ALA A 342 11.57 5.54 5.07
C ALA A 342 10.93 6.87 5.53
N ALA A 343 9.61 7.00 5.45
CA ALA A 343 8.87 8.14 5.98
C ALA A 343 9.05 8.31 7.49
N HIS A 344 8.91 7.23 8.26
CA HIS A 344 9.10 7.29 9.72
C HIS A 344 10.57 7.52 10.11
N GLY A 345 11.51 7.00 9.33
CA GLY A 345 12.92 7.10 9.64
C GLY A 345 13.59 8.42 9.23
N GLY A 346 13.08 9.07 8.19
CA GLY A 346 13.76 10.25 7.64
C GLY A 346 12.86 11.26 6.95
N LEU A 347 11.52 11.17 7.17
CA LEU A 347 10.53 12.02 6.51
C LEU A 347 10.71 12.04 4.98
N ALA A 348 10.48 13.17 4.34
CA ALA A 348 10.61 13.30 2.88
C ALA A 348 12.02 12.98 2.36
N ASP A 349 13.06 13.34 3.10
CA ASP A 349 14.44 13.03 2.72
C ASP A 349 14.77 11.54 2.81
N GLY A 350 14.26 10.86 3.84
CA GLY A 350 14.36 9.41 3.97
C GLY A 350 13.64 8.67 2.84
N VAL A 351 12.46 9.15 2.46
CA VAL A 351 11.69 8.61 1.32
C VAL A 351 12.42 8.83 0.00
N ALA A 352 12.95 10.03 -0.25
CA ALA A 352 13.71 10.33 -1.44
C ALA A 352 15.00 9.50 -1.52
N LEU A 353 15.67 9.29 -0.39
CA LEU A 353 16.85 8.45 -0.29
C LEU A 353 16.55 7.00 -0.65
N PHE A 354 15.47 6.44 -0.12
CA PHE A 354 15.04 5.08 -0.44
C PHE A 354 14.62 4.93 -1.91
N ALA A 355 13.87 5.90 -2.44
CA ALA A 355 13.45 5.91 -3.84
C ALA A 355 14.66 5.96 -4.79
N ASN A 356 15.64 6.84 -4.52
CA ASN A 356 16.86 6.93 -5.30
C ASN A 356 17.72 5.67 -5.18
N LYS A 357 17.76 5.03 -4.00
CA LYS A 357 18.40 3.73 -3.82
C LYS A 357 17.79 2.68 -4.76
N MET A 358 16.47 2.55 -4.79
CA MET A 358 15.78 1.62 -5.69
C MET A 358 16.06 1.91 -7.17
N LYS A 359 16.02 3.20 -7.57
CA LYS A 359 16.32 3.63 -8.93
C LYS A 359 17.74 3.26 -9.34
N ASN A 360 18.72 3.53 -8.48
CA ASN A 360 20.12 3.21 -8.77
C ASN A 360 20.36 1.70 -8.85
N GLU A 361 19.73 0.90 -7.98
CA GLU A 361 19.80 -0.56 -8.03
C GLU A 361 19.16 -1.12 -9.30
N LEU A 362 18.03 -0.55 -9.77
CA LEU A 362 17.43 -0.89 -11.04
C LEU A 362 18.38 -0.57 -12.21
N ALA A 363 18.94 0.62 -12.24
CA ALA A 363 19.89 1.01 -13.28
C ALA A 363 21.12 0.09 -13.32
N VAL A 364 21.67 -0.26 -12.15
CA VAL A 364 22.80 -1.21 -12.05
C VAL A 364 22.36 -2.60 -12.57
N ALA A 365 21.18 -3.08 -12.19
CA ALA A 365 20.68 -4.39 -12.66
C ALA A 365 20.46 -4.41 -14.18
N MET A 366 19.90 -3.35 -14.76
CA MET A 366 19.75 -3.19 -16.20
C MET A 366 21.11 -3.26 -16.94
N VAL A 367 22.17 -2.72 -16.34
CA VAL A 367 23.52 -2.78 -16.93
C VAL A 367 24.16 -4.16 -16.72
N VAL A 368 24.22 -4.64 -15.47
CA VAL A 368 25.06 -5.82 -15.15
C VAL A 368 24.35 -7.15 -15.28
N LEU A 369 23.02 -7.16 -15.37
CA LEU A 369 22.25 -8.41 -15.40
C LEU A 369 21.49 -8.61 -16.71
N THR A 370 20.87 -7.60 -17.29
CA THR A 370 19.97 -7.79 -18.42
C THR A 370 20.38 -7.11 -19.72
N GLY A 371 21.22 -6.09 -19.66
CA GLY A 371 21.64 -5.33 -20.85
C GLY A 371 20.50 -4.50 -21.46
N ALA A 372 19.50 -4.11 -20.66
CA ALA A 372 18.37 -3.29 -21.10
C ALA A 372 18.77 -1.81 -21.15
N GLN A 373 18.59 -1.14 -22.32
CA GLN A 373 18.88 0.28 -22.48
C GLN A 373 17.80 1.16 -21.85
N ALA A 374 16.55 0.72 -21.86
CA ALA A 374 15.42 1.41 -21.25
C ALA A 374 14.46 0.41 -20.59
N VAL A 375 13.61 0.86 -19.68
CA VAL A 375 12.62 -0.01 -19.02
C VAL A 375 11.73 -0.75 -20.04
N LYS A 376 11.36 -0.11 -21.14
CA LYS A 376 10.58 -0.74 -22.23
C LYS A 376 11.28 -1.90 -22.93
N ASP A 377 12.59 -2.02 -22.80
CA ASP A 377 13.38 -3.10 -23.41
C ASP A 377 13.44 -4.34 -22.51
N ILE A 378 13.07 -4.18 -21.23
CA ILE A 378 12.99 -5.29 -20.28
C ILE A 378 11.84 -6.21 -20.69
N ASN A 379 12.12 -7.50 -20.82
CA ASN A 379 11.16 -8.47 -21.30
C ASN A 379 11.35 -9.87 -20.66
N ARG A 380 10.40 -10.75 -20.91
CA ARG A 380 10.31 -12.08 -20.25
C ARG A 380 11.53 -12.97 -20.49
N SER A 381 12.31 -12.77 -21.57
CA SER A 381 13.55 -13.52 -21.80
C SER A 381 14.68 -13.20 -20.81
N MET A 382 14.51 -12.11 -20.05
CA MET A 382 15.48 -11.64 -19.05
C MET A 382 15.27 -12.26 -17.66
N VAL A 383 14.27 -13.13 -17.51
CA VAL A 383 13.98 -13.84 -16.26
C VAL A 383 13.78 -15.33 -16.47
N VAL A 384 14.16 -16.10 -15.46
CA VAL A 384 13.73 -17.48 -15.29
C VAL A 384 12.59 -17.47 -14.28
N ILE A 385 11.40 -17.82 -14.75
CA ILE A 385 10.19 -17.90 -13.94
C ILE A 385 9.98 -19.37 -13.57
N PRO A 386 9.85 -19.71 -12.27
CA PRO A 386 9.51 -21.06 -11.88
C PRO A 386 8.15 -21.48 -12.44
N ASP A 387 8.00 -22.78 -12.71
CA ASP A 387 6.71 -23.33 -13.08
C ASP A 387 5.80 -23.37 -11.84
N TYR A 388 5.02 -22.33 -11.66
CA TYR A 388 3.97 -22.28 -10.64
C TYR A 388 2.77 -23.07 -11.17
N LYS A 389 2.72 -24.37 -10.85
CA LYS A 389 1.55 -25.20 -11.18
C LYS A 389 0.27 -24.57 -10.65
N ALA A 390 -0.73 -24.50 -11.51
CA ALA A 390 -2.05 -23.94 -11.21
C ALA A 390 -2.77 -24.74 -10.11
#